data_76b94811441b0bae4e612ec0148a86ec
#
_entry.id   76b94811441b0bae4e612ec0148a86ec
#
_cell.length_a   1.000
_cell.length_b   1.000
_cell.length_c   1.000
_cell.angle_alpha   90.00
_cell.angle_beta   90.00
_cell.angle_gamma   90.00
#
_symmetry.space_group_name_H-M   'P 1'
#
loop_
_entity.id
_entity.type
_entity.pdbx_description
1 polymer ?
#
loop_
_entity_poly.entity_id
_entity_poly.type
_entity_poly.pdbx_seq_one_letter_code
_entity_poly.pdbx_strand_id
1 'polypeptide(L)'
;LDDWHSGVIHLRGPSVMSGYFNLPEESSHALDEDGWLNTGDIGYQVDGVLTITGRKKDLIIIHGRNIWPQDLEHIAEAEPEVRSGDAVSFSIPDHEGEEMCVLLVQCRETDPQKRNNLVRRLSALMRLEMSLDCFVELVPPRSLPKTSSGKLSRAKARLDFIATHEDDNLNAVTEEFRLRVASA
;
A
#
# COMPACT_ATOMS: atom_id res chain seq x y z
N LEU A 1 17.42 -14.46 -12.51
CA LEU A 1 17.00 -15.15 -11.28
C LEU A 1 16.50 -16.56 -11.66
N ASP A 2 16.75 -17.53 -10.77
CA ASP A 2 16.15 -18.85 -10.91
C ASP A 2 14.63 -18.75 -10.69
N ASP A 3 13.89 -19.75 -11.20
CA ASP A 3 12.45 -19.81 -11.02
C ASP A 3 12.05 -19.70 -9.55
N TRP A 4 10.93 -19.03 -9.29
CA TRP A 4 10.39 -18.74 -7.95
C TRP A 4 11.22 -17.75 -7.09
N HIS A 5 12.32 -17.21 -7.60
CA HIS A 5 13.04 -16.15 -6.91
C HIS A 5 12.50 -14.79 -7.33
N SER A 6 12.07 -14.01 -6.35
CA SER A 6 11.59 -12.64 -6.59
C SER A 6 12.74 -11.66 -6.64
N GLY A 7 12.61 -10.65 -7.50
CA GLY A 7 13.60 -9.58 -7.64
C GLY A 7 13.04 -8.38 -8.38
N VAL A 8 13.83 -7.33 -8.43
CA VAL A 8 13.48 -6.12 -9.18
C VAL A 8 13.53 -6.41 -10.67
N ILE A 9 12.51 -5.96 -11.39
CA ILE A 9 12.40 -6.14 -12.83
C ILE A 9 13.19 -5.05 -13.53
N HIS A 10 14.14 -5.46 -14.37
CA HIS A 10 14.87 -4.58 -15.26
C HIS A 10 14.48 -4.85 -16.71
N LEU A 11 14.35 -3.79 -17.49
CA LEU A 11 14.00 -3.87 -18.93
C LEU A 11 15.06 -3.22 -19.78
N ARG A 12 15.33 -3.81 -20.95
CA ARG A 12 16.20 -3.22 -21.97
C ARG A 12 15.62 -3.47 -23.36
N GLY A 13 15.62 -2.45 -24.21
CA GLY A 13 15.14 -2.57 -25.58
C GLY A 13 14.86 -1.21 -26.23
N PRO A 14 14.50 -1.19 -27.51
CA PRO A 14 14.33 0.06 -28.26
C PRO A 14 13.14 0.92 -27.80
N SER A 15 12.24 0.37 -27.01
CA SER A 15 11.10 1.10 -26.44
C SER A 15 11.38 1.69 -25.05
N VAL A 16 12.56 1.42 -24.48
CA VAL A 16 12.96 2.03 -23.21
C VAL A 16 13.29 3.50 -23.46
N MET A 17 12.83 4.36 -22.55
CA MET A 17 13.09 5.81 -22.59
C MET A 17 14.60 6.11 -22.60
N SER A 18 15.00 7.25 -23.14
CA SER A 18 16.37 7.76 -23.05
C SER A 18 16.65 8.51 -21.73
N GLY A 19 15.63 8.81 -20.94
CA GLY A 19 15.72 9.49 -19.67
C GLY A 19 14.46 10.32 -19.37
N TYR A 20 14.41 10.89 -18.17
CA TYR A 20 13.38 11.84 -17.78
C TYR A 20 13.73 13.24 -18.27
N PHE A 21 12.75 13.96 -18.82
CA PHE A 21 12.97 15.30 -19.36
C PHE A 21 13.39 16.28 -18.26
N ASN A 22 14.54 16.94 -18.46
CA ASN A 22 15.16 17.87 -17.50
C ASN A 22 15.41 17.32 -16.07
N LEU A 23 15.52 15.99 -15.91
CA LEU A 23 15.76 15.32 -14.64
C LEU A 23 16.93 14.31 -14.80
N PRO A 24 18.17 14.79 -14.90
CA PRO A 24 19.33 13.91 -15.16
C PRO A 24 19.65 12.98 -13.98
N GLU A 25 19.45 13.42 -12.75
CA GLU A 25 19.71 12.61 -11.56
C GLU A 25 18.70 11.45 -11.48
N GLU A 26 17.41 11.69 -11.67
CA GLU A 26 16.38 10.67 -11.72
C GLU A 26 16.59 9.71 -12.88
N SER A 27 17.09 10.22 -14.01
CA SER A 27 17.42 9.39 -15.17
C SER A 27 18.57 8.44 -14.87
N SER A 28 19.63 8.90 -14.20
CA SER A 28 20.77 8.06 -13.81
C SER A 28 20.43 7.01 -12.73
N HIS A 29 19.42 7.28 -11.88
CA HIS A 29 18.90 6.29 -10.94
C HIS A 29 18.01 5.24 -11.61
N ALA A 30 17.32 5.61 -12.70
CA ALA A 30 16.41 4.71 -13.39
C ALA A 30 17.08 3.89 -14.50
N LEU A 31 18.10 4.45 -15.16
CA LEU A 31 18.81 3.82 -16.28
C LEU A 31 20.27 3.62 -15.90
N ASP A 32 20.78 2.41 -16.08
CA ASP A 32 22.21 2.16 -15.94
C ASP A 32 23.00 2.50 -17.23
N GLU A 33 24.32 2.38 -17.15
CA GLU A 33 25.24 2.70 -18.26
C GLU A 33 25.04 1.77 -19.48
N ASP A 34 24.50 0.56 -19.27
CA ASP A 34 24.22 -0.43 -20.32
C ASP A 34 22.80 -0.28 -20.91
N GLY A 35 22.02 0.70 -20.47
CA GLY A 35 20.67 1.00 -20.93
C GLY A 35 19.58 0.08 -20.36
N TRP A 36 19.81 -0.53 -19.20
CA TRP A 36 18.77 -1.23 -18.46
C TRP A 36 17.98 -0.25 -17.61
N LEU A 37 16.66 -0.29 -17.80
CA LEU A 37 15.70 0.46 -16.99
C LEU A 37 15.33 -0.35 -15.74
N ASN A 38 15.61 0.19 -14.57
CA ASN A 38 15.04 -0.28 -13.31
C ASN A 38 13.57 0.18 -13.24
N THR A 39 12.63 -0.75 -13.34
CA THR A 39 11.19 -0.42 -13.35
C THR A 39 10.67 -0.02 -11.96
N GLY A 40 11.37 -0.39 -10.90
CA GLY A 40 10.90 -0.30 -9.52
C GLY A 40 9.80 -1.33 -9.18
N ASP A 41 9.43 -2.18 -10.13
CA ASP A 41 8.49 -3.27 -9.91
C ASP A 41 9.25 -4.53 -9.47
N ILE A 42 8.63 -5.35 -8.62
CA ILE A 42 9.12 -6.65 -8.18
C ILE A 42 8.28 -7.73 -8.86
N GLY A 43 8.95 -8.81 -9.23
CA GLY A 43 8.29 -9.97 -9.81
C GLY A 43 9.16 -11.22 -9.69
N TYR A 44 8.63 -12.33 -10.12
CA TYR A 44 9.32 -13.60 -10.23
C TYR A 44 9.01 -14.26 -11.58
N GLN A 45 9.80 -15.23 -11.98
CA GLN A 45 9.61 -15.97 -13.21
C GLN A 45 9.37 -17.44 -12.90
N VAL A 46 8.49 -18.07 -13.68
CA VAL A 46 8.26 -19.53 -13.66
C VAL A 46 8.05 -19.99 -15.09
N ASP A 47 8.80 -20.99 -15.53
CA ASP A 47 8.72 -21.55 -16.89
C ASP A 47 8.79 -20.47 -17.99
N GLY A 48 9.59 -19.42 -17.78
CA GLY A 48 9.73 -18.30 -18.72
C GLY A 48 8.60 -17.25 -18.66
N VAL A 49 7.62 -17.42 -17.79
CA VAL A 49 6.52 -16.47 -17.60
C VAL A 49 6.84 -15.54 -16.43
N LEU A 50 6.91 -14.22 -16.71
CA LEU A 50 7.12 -13.19 -15.71
C LEU A 50 5.80 -12.85 -15.01
N THR A 51 5.78 -12.93 -13.69
CA THR A 51 4.68 -12.49 -12.83
C THR A 51 5.12 -11.27 -12.02
N ILE A 52 4.40 -10.15 -12.16
CA ILE A 52 4.66 -8.92 -11.41
C ILE A 52 3.85 -8.99 -10.11
N THR A 53 4.53 -8.83 -8.97
CA THR A 53 3.91 -8.88 -7.64
C THR A 53 3.57 -7.51 -7.08
N GLY A 54 4.32 -6.47 -7.44
CA GLY A 54 4.01 -5.10 -6.99
C GLY A 54 5.19 -4.15 -7.13
N ARG A 55 5.08 -2.95 -6.55
CA ARG A 55 6.14 -1.95 -6.55
C ARG A 55 7.01 -2.05 -5.31
N LYS A 56 8.33 -2.04 -5.49
CA LYS A 56 9.29 -2.08 -4.39
C LYS A 56 9.03 -1.02 -3.32
N LYS A 57 8.71 0.21 -3.75
CA LYS A 57 8.45 1.35 -2.85
C LYS A 57 7.10 1.30 -2.12
N ASP A 58 6.19 0.46 -2.59
CA ASP A 58 4.87 0.32 -1.98
C ASP A 58 4.84 -0.86 -0.97
N LEU A 59 5.90 -1.69 -0.96
CA LEU A 59 6.01 -2.83 -0.06
C LEU A 59 5.95 -2.39 1.41
N ILE A 60 5.03 -2.95 2.15
CA ILE A 60 4.89 -2.74 3.59
C ILE A 60 5.79 -3.74 4.30
N ILE A 61 6.63 -3.28 5.23
CA ILE A 61 7.52 -4.15 6.01
C ILE A 61 7.18 -3.98 7.49
N ILE A 62 6.54 -4.99 8.08
CA ILE A 62 6.15 -4.98 9.50
C ILE A 62 6.74 -6.22 10.17
N HIS A 63 7.49 -6.01 11.25
CA HIS A 63 8.19 -7.06 12.00
C HIS A 63 9.01 -8.00 11.10
N GLY A 64 9.69 -7.44 10.09
CA GLY A 64 10.50 -8.18 9.12
C GLY A 64 9.70 -8.97 8.07
N ARG A 65 8.37 -8.86 8.04
CA ARG A 65 7.52 -9.49 7.03
C ARG A 65 7.24 -8.53 5.89
N ASN A 66 7.41 -9.01 4.67
CA ASN A 66 7.03 -8.29 3.45
C ASN A 66 5.54 -8.53 3.18
N ILE A 67 4.78 -7.44 3.09
CA ILE A 67 3.33 -7.47 2.88
C ILE A 67 3.01 -6.61 1.66
N TRP A 68 2.32 -7.19 0.69
CA TRP A 68 1.87 -6.45 -0.47
C TRP A 68 0.59 -5.68 -0.16
N PRO A 69 0.55 -4.35 -0.37
CA PRO A 69 -0.65 -3.55 -0.13
C PRO A 69 -1.88 -4.07 -0.86
N GLN A 70 -1.71 -4.53 -2.10
CA GLN A 70 -2.80 -5.05 -2.90
C GLN A 70 -3.46 -6.31 -2.32
N ASP A 71 -2.75 -7.11 -1.53
CA ASP A 71 -3.34 -8.27 -0.87
C ASP A 71 -4.33 -7.81 0.22
N LEU A 72 -3.94 -6.80 1.00
CA LEU A 72 -4.82 -6.18 2.00
C LEU A 72 -6.04 -5.50 1.36
N GLU A 73 -5.81 -4.77 0.27
CA GLU A 73 -6.87 -4.11 -0.49
C GLU A 73 -7.86 -5.12 -1.06
N HIS A 74 -7.36 -6.23 -1.62
CA HIS A 74 -8.19 -7.31 -2.16
C HIS A 74 -9.03 -8.00 -1.07
N ILE A 75 -8.45 -8.27 0.10
CA ILE A 75 -9.18 -8.81 1.25
C ILE A 75 -10.30 -7.85 1.67
N ALA A 76 -10.03 -6.54 1.73
CA ALA A 76 -11.05 -5.55 2.07
C ALA A 76 -12.17 -5.47 1.01
N GLU A 77 -11.82 -5.59 -0.28
CA GLU A 77 -12.76 -5.57 -1.39
C GLU A 77 -13.66 -6.82 -1.47
N ALA A 78 -13.35 -7.89 -0.71
CA ALA A 78 -14.23 -9.04 -0.58
C ALA A 78 -15.49 -8.74 0.28
N GLU A 79 -15.46 -7.66 1.10
CA GLU A 79 -16.62 -7.22 1.87
C GLU A 79 -17.69 -6.58 0.96
N PRO A 80 -18.97 -6.93 1.09
CA PRO A 80 -20.03 -6.48 0.18
C PRO A 80 -20.22 -4.96 0.11
N GLU A 81 -19.82 -4.24 1.15
CA GLU A 81 -19.91 -2.78 1.25
C GLU A 81 -18.74 -2.06 0.56
N VAL A 82 -17.65 -2.79 0.24
CA VAL A 82 -16.42 -2.24 -0.34
C VAL A 82 -16.38 -2.57 -1.84
N ARG A 83 -16.25 -1.57 -2.68
CA ARG A 83 -16.13 -1.77 -4.13
C ARG A 83 -14.66 -1.91 -4.52
N SER A 84 -14.40 -2.57 -5.63
CA SER A 84 -13.06 -2.60 -6.20
C SER A 84 -12.53 -1.18 -6.47
N GLY A 85 -11.31 -0.89 -5.99
CA GLY A 85 -10.69 0.42 -6.02
C GLY A 85 -11.20 1.42 -4.97
N ASP A 86 -11.96 0.97 -3.98
CA ASP A 86 -12.40 1.78 -2.83
C ASP A 86 -11.54 1.51 -1.57
N ALA A 87 -10.49 0.70 -1.66
CA ALA A 87 -9.54 0.44 -0.58
C ALA A 87 -8.11 0.83 -0.97
N VAL A 88 -7.33 1.35 -0.04
CA VAL A 88 -5.90 1.62 -0.18
C VAL A 88 -5.18 1.32 1.12
N SER A 89 -4.04 0.66 1.04
CA SER A 89 -3.21 0.37 2.21
C SER A 89 -1.78 0.86 2.04
N PHE A 90 -1.16 1.21 3.16
CA PHE A 90 0.22 1.67 3.27
C PHE A 90 0.69 1.54 4.72
N SER A 91 1.97 1.77 4.98
CA SER A 91 2.47 1.88 6.34
C SER A 91 2.90 3.29 6.70
N ILE A 92 2.85 3.59 7.99
CA ILE A 92 3.41 4.80 8.59
C ILE A 92 4.21 4.41 9.84
N PRO A 93 5.26 5.15 10.20
CA PRO A 93 5.89 4.98 11.50
C PRO A 93 4.93 5.48 12.59
N ASP A 94 4.84 4.73 13.67
CA ASP A 94 4.18 5.18 14.89
C ASP A 94 5.12 6.05 15.75
N HIS A 95 4.68 6.45 16.95
CA HIS A 95 5.44 7.31 17.86
C HIS A 95 6.73 6.65 18.41
N GLU A 96 6.88 5.33 18.32
CA GLU A 96 8.10 4.60 18.70
C GLU A 96 9.00 4.31 17.49
N GLY A 97 8.55 4.71 16.29
CA GLY A 97 9.27 4.47 15.03
C GLY A 97 9.02 3.08 14.43
N GLU A 98 8.09 2.30 15.00
CA GLU A 98 7.67 1.03 14.45
C GLU A 98 6.64 1.23 13.33
N GLU A 99 6.74 0.43 12.27
CA GLU A 99 5.81 0.51 11.15
C GLU A 99 4.42 -0.04 11.52
N MET A 100 3.41 0.79 11.32
CA MET A 100 2.01 0.46 11.51
C MET A 100 1.29 0.40 10.16
N CYS A 101 0.51 -0.65 9.93
CA CYS A 101 -0.33 -0.77 8.75
C CYS A 101 -1.58 0.09 8.86
N VAL A 102 -1.87 0.85 7.81
CA VAL A 102 -3.09 1.64 7.65
C VAL A 102 -3.87 1.11 6.45
N LEU A 103 -5.18 0.91 6.62
CA LEU A 103 -6.13 0.55 5.58
C LEU A 103 -7.24 1.60 5.55
N LEU A 104 -7.27 2.42 4.50
CA LEU A 104 -8.34 3.37 4.24
C LEU A 104 -9.37 2.75 3.31
N VAL A 105 -10.64 2.81 3.68
CA VAL A 105 -11.74 2.24 2.89
C VAL A 105 -12.83 3.28 2.65
N GLN A 106 -13.15 3.54 1.40
CA GLN A 106 -14.26 4.41 1.04
C GLN A 106 -15.60 3.74 1.41
N CYS A 107 -16.37 4.40 2.26
CA CYS A 107 -17.64 3.88 2.74
C CYS A 107 -18.77 4.88 2.49
N ARG A 108 -19.89 4.36 1.96
CA ARG A 108 -21.10 5.15 1.68
C ARG A 108 -22.13 5.06 2.80
N GLU A 109 -21.93 4.11 3.72
CA GLU A 109 -22.80 3.95 4.89
C GLU A 109 -22.65 5.14 5.85
N THR A 110 -23.75 5.66 6.33
CA THR A 110 -23.82 6.81 7.25
C THR A 110 -24.18 6.41 8.68
N ASP A 111 -24.79 5.24 8.86
CA ASP A 111 -25.13 4.71 10.18
C ASP A 111 -23.86 4.38 10.98
N PRO A 112 -23.62 5.03 12.14
CA PRO A 112 -22.41 4.80 12.93
C PRO A 112 -22.23 3.34 13.37
N GLN A 113 -23.33 2.65 13.69
CA GLN A 113 -23.27 1.26 14.15
C GLN A 113 -22.83 0.32 13.02
N LYS A 114 -23.35 0.52 11.81
CA LYS A 114 -22.94 -0.27 10.64
C LYS A 114 -21.50 0.03 10.25
N ARG A 115 -21.07 1.30 10.32
CA ARG A 115 -19.69 1.69 10.10
C ARG A 115 -18.74 1.00 11.07
N ASN A 116 -19.05 1.03 12.37
CA ASN A 116 -18.25 0.36 13.39
C ASN A 116 -18.19 -1.17 13.17
N ASN A 117 -19.30 -1.78 12.76
CA ASN A 117 -19.33 -3.20 12.43
C ASN A 117 -18.43 -3.52 11.23
N LEU A 118 -18.42 -2.68 10.18
CA LEU A 118 -17.53 -2.86 9.03
C LEU A 118 -16.07 -2.76 9.45
N VAL A 119 -15.69 -1.77 10.24
CA VAL A 119 -14.30 -1.64 10.76
C VAL A 119 -13.88 -2.90 11.52
N ARG A 120 -14.75 -3.42 12.41
CA ARG A 120 -14.45 -4.65 13.17
C ARG A 120 -14.27 -5.87 12.25
N ARG A 121 -15.11 -6.04 11.24
CA ARG A 121 -14.99 -7.15 10.28
C ARG A 121 -13.70 -7.04 9.48
N LEU A 122 -13.39 -5.86 8.94
CA LEU A 122 -12.14 -5.62 8.21
C LEU A 122 -10.91 -5.91 9.08
N SER A 123 -10.87 -5.41 10.31
CA SER A 123 -9.77 -5.71 11.24
C SER A 123 -9.65 -7.20 11.54
N ALA A 124 -10.77 -7.89 11.73
CA ALA A 124 -10.78 -9.34 11.97
C ALA A 124 -10.28 -10.12 10.74
N LEU A 125 -10.66 -9.71 9.53
CA LEU A 125 -10.18 -10.32 8.29
C LEU A 125 -8.67 -10.13 8.11
N MET A 126 -8.12 -8.93 8.39
CA MET A 126 -6.68 -8.69 8.32
C MET A 126 -5.91 -9.59 9.29
N ARG A 127 -6.43 -9.78 10.50
CA ARG A 127 -5.83 -10.72 11.47
C ARG A 127 -5.91 -12.17 11.01
N LEU A 128 -7.06 -12.59 10.49
CA LEU A 128 -7.31 -13.97 10.07
C LEU A 128 -6.46 -14.36 8.86
N GLU A 129 -6.50 -13.54 7.80
CA GLU A 129 -5.89 -13.87 6.50
C GLU A 129 -4.40 -13.53 6.46
N MET A 130 -3.99 -12.44 7.11
CA MET A 130 -2.63 -11.91 7.03
C MET A 130 -1.85 -12.01 8.34
N SER A 131 -2.50 -12.41 9.45
CA SER A 131 -1.90 -12.32 10.80
C SER A 131 -1.32 -10.92 11.06
N LEU A 132 -2.08 -9.88 10.71
CA LEU A 132 -1.66 -8.49 10.73
C LEU A 132 -2.72 -7.62 11.38
N ASP A 133 -2.29 -6.80 12.32
CA ASP A 133 -3.12 -5.72 12.83
C ASP A 133 -3.00 -4.50 11.92
N CYS A 134 -4.16 -4.00 11.45
CA CYS A 134 -4.26 -2.80 10.65
C CYS A 134 -5.11 -1.74 11.34
N PHE A 135 -4.66 -0.50 11.29
CA PHE A 135 -5.52 0.64 11.58
C PHE A 135 -6.49 0.82 10.40
N VAL A 136 -7.78 0.56 10.64
CA VAL A 136 -8.82 0.66 9.62
C VAL A 136 -9.59 1.96 9.80
N GLU A 137 -9.59 2.80 8.77
CA GLU A 137 -10.36 4.04 8.74
C GLU A 137 -11.32 4.05 7.55
N LEU A 138 -12.60 4.40 7.83
CA LEU A 138 -13.60 4.59 6.79
C LEU A 138 -13.64 6.05 6.35
N VAL A 139 -13.29 6.29 5.10
CA VAL A 139 -13.23 7.62 4.49
C VAL A 139 -14.45 7.88 3.59
N PRO A 140 -14.79 9.16 3.31
CA PRO A 140 -15.88 9.50 2.41
C PRO A 140 -15.67 8.95 1.00
N PRO A 141 -16.75 8.71 0.22
CA PRO A 141 -16.64 8.34 -1.18
C PRO A 141 -15.86 9.37 -2.00
N ARG A 142 -15.00 8.91 -2.91
CA ARG A 142 -14.15 9.74 -3.80
C ARG A 142 -13.07 10.56 -3.08
N SER A 143 -12.74 10.24 -1.84
CA SER A 143 -11.65 10.90 -1.11
C SER A 143 -10.27 10.27 -1.37
N LEU A 144 -10.21 9.01 -1.84
CA LEU A 144 -8.94 8.39 -2.14
C LEU A 144 -8.29 9.01 -3.38
N PRO A 145 -7.02 9.44 -3.29
CA PRO A 145 -6.34 10.13 -4.38
C PRO A 145 -6.04 9.19 -5.54
N LYS A 146 -6.18 9.69 -6.75
CA LYS A 146 -5.89 8.97 -7.99
C LYS A 146 -4.84 9.71 -8.81
N THR A 147 -4.06 8.95 -9.56
CA THR A 147 -3.15 9.47 -10.57
C THR A 147 -3.92 10.01 -11.78
N SER A 148 -3.24 10.72 -12.68
CA SER A 148 -3.83 11.18 -13.96
C SER A 148 -4.38 10.04 -14.82
N SER A 149 -3.84 8.82 -14.66
CA SER A 149 -4.34 7.61 -15.32
C SER A 149 -5.50 6.92 -14.60
N GLY A 150 -6.01 7.50 -13.51
CA GLY A 150 -7.15 6.98 -12.74
C GLY A 150 -6.81 5.88 -11.72
N LYS A 151 -5.53 5.48 -11.59
CA LYS A 151 -5.09 4.49 -10.61
C LYS A 151 -4.98 5.11 -9.23
N LEU A 152 -5.27 4.36 -8.16
CA LEU A 152 -5.03 4.79 -6.79
C LEU A 152 -3.55 5.15 -6.57
N SER A 153 -3.31 6.23 -5.83
CA SER A 153 -1.97 6.69 -5.45
C SER A 153 -1.74 6.44 -3.97
N ARG A 154 -1.10 5.32 -3.62
CA ARG A 154 -0.77 4.98 -2.21
C ARG A 154 0.13 6.01 -1.58
N ALA A 155 1.13 6.49 -2.32
CA ALA A 155 2.04 7.53 -1.83
C ALA A 155 1.30 8.81 -1.45
N LYS A 156 0.34 9.26 -2.29
CA LYS A 156 -0.47 10.43 -1.96
C LYS A 156 -1.46 10.17 -0.84
N ALA A 157 -2.10 8.99 -0.80
CA ALA A 157 -2.99 8.60 0.29
C ALA A 157 -2.27 8.60 1.64
N ARG A 158 -1.03 8.10 1.67
CA ARG A 158 -0.17 8.14 2.86
C ARG A 158 0.13 9.58 3.30
N LEU A 159 0.52 10.45 2.37
CA LEU A 159 0.80 11.85 2.67
C LEU A 159 -0.44 12.60 3.17
N ASP A 160 -1.58 12.41 2.50
CA ASP A 160 -2.85 13.02 2.89
C ASP A 160 -3.30 12.53 4.28
N PHE A 161 -3.13 11.24 4.58
CA PHE A 161 -3.42 10.68 5.89
C PHE A 161 -2.55 11.31 6.99
N ILE A 162 -1.23 11.36 6.79
CA ILE A 162 -0.30 11.99 7.73
C ILE A 162 -0.70 13.45 7.94
N ALA A 163 -0.92 14.22 6.87
CA ALA A 163 -1.30 15.62 6.96
C ALA A 163 -2.65 15.87 7.68
N THR A 164 -3.59 14.94 7.54
CA THR A 164 -4.89 15.02 8.23
C THR A 164 -4.76 14.74 9.74
N HIS A 165 -3.75 13.97 10.12
CA HIS A 165 -3.51 13.54 11.50
C HIS A 165 -2.23 14.19 12.08
N GLU A 166 -1.63 15.18 11.39
CA GLU A 166 -0.50 15.98 11.89
C GLU A 166 -0.89 16.78 13.14
N ASP A 167 0.07 16.95 14.02
CA ASP A 167 0.00 17.70 15.26
C ASP A 167 -0.57 16.95 16.40
N ASP A 168 -0.59 16.37 17.27
CA ASP A 168 -1.14 15.73 18.48
C ASP A 168 -2.06 14.50 18.19
N ASN A 169 -2.56 14.41 16.96
CA ASN A 169 -3.57 13.41 16.64
C ASN A 169 -2.97 12.09 16.10
N LEU A 170 -1.84 12.13 15.39
CA LEU A 170 -1.19 10.90 14.88
C LEU A 170 -0.68 10.03 16.04
N ASN A 171 -0.07 10.64 17.04
CA ASN A 171 0.37 9.93 18.25
C ASN A 171 -0.82 9.33 19.01
N ALA A 172 -1.92 10.10 19.13
CA ALA A 172 -3.14 9.60 19.76
C ALA A 172 -3.77 8.44 18.99
N VAL A 173 -3.80 8.53 17.64
CA VAL A 173 -4.31 7.45 16.76
C VAL A 173 -3.45 6.18 16.89
N THR A 174 -2.14 6.32 16.89
CA THR A 174 -1.21 5.17 17.02
C THR A 174 -1.27 4.55 18.40
N GLU A 175 -1.41 5.35 19.45
CA GLU A 175 -1.58 4.88 20.83
C GLU A 175 -2.93 4.16 21.01
N GLU A 176 -4.02 4.72 20.52
CA GLU A 176 -5.33 4.08 20.54
C GLU A 176 -5.32 2.74 19.78
N PHE A 177 -4.66 2.68 18.63
CA PHE A 177 -4.49 1.45 17.88
C PHE A 177 -3.74 0.39 18.69
N ARG A 178 -2.60 0.73 19.31
CA ARG A 178 -1.83 -0.19 20.16
C ARG A 178 -2.63 -0.71 21.34
N LEU A 179 -3.39 0.15 22.02
CA LEU A 179 -4.25 -0.25 23.12
C LEU A 179 -5.33 -1.24 22.67
N ARG A 180 -5.88 -1.06 21.48
CA ARG A 180 -6.85 -2.00 20.90
C ARG A 180 -6.22 -3.35 20.56
N VAL A 181 -5.00 -3.35 20.00
CA VAL A 181 -4.26 -4.58 19.68
C VAL A 181 -3.87 -5.34 20.94
N ALA A 182 -3.42 -4.66 21.98
CA ALA A 182 -3.01 -5.27 23.24
C ALA A 182 -4.19 -5.86 24.05
N SER A 183 -5.43 -5.43 23.75
CA SER A 183 -6.65 -5.87 24.45
C SER A 183 -7.46 -6.92 23.66
N ALA A 184 -7.01 -7.37 22.52
CA ALA A 184 -7.68 -8.31 21.62
C ALA A 184 -7.03 -9.69 21.62
#